data_bf845241547abdc568dd52f569689d36
#
_entry.id   bf845241547abdc568dd52f569689d36
#
_cell.length_a   1.000
_cell.length_b   1.000
_cell.length_c   1.000
_cell.angle_alpha   90.00
_cell.angle_beta   90.00
_cell.angle_gamma   90.00
#
_symmetry.space_group_name_H-M   'P 1'
#
loop_
_entity.id
_entity.type
_entity.pdbx_description
1 polymer ?
#
loop_
_entity_poly.entity_id
_entity_poly.type
_entity_poly.pdbx_seq_one_letter_code
_entity_poly.pdbx_strand_id
1 'polypeptide(L)'
;QKNTDESTSVAEDTAIAEEQSRVTLTAERETAATEELQPRDQIMEESVGNCETKTSEETAVPQDEVPAETAQSQPVEYTDLQQITLDSTWEYADHSKINTGAAVLYPASEESGRKGIVIGVNAGHGTSGGAKVKTLCHPDGSAKVTGGSTAAGATEAAAVSGGMTFQDGTPEREVTLRMAQILRDKLLASGYDVLMLRDSEDVQLDNVARTVICNNVANCHIALHWDSGDGKNYDKGCFYISVPEALKTMEPVASHWQQHDTLGTDLVEGLREQGAMIYGKGNMSIDLTQTS
;
A
#
# COMPACT_ATOMS: atom_id res chain seq x y z
N GLN A 1 -50.70 30.31 51.83
CA GLN A 1 -49.50 30.34 52.65
C GLN A 1 -48.48 29.44 52.03
N LYS A 2 -47.49 29.99 51.31
CA LYS A 2 -46.09 30.09 51.66
C LYS A 2 -45.42 28.72 51.71
N ASN A 3 -44.38 28.41 51.03
CA ASN A 3 -43.11 29.07 50.60
C ASN A 3 -42.45 28.18 49.54
N THR A 4 -41.96 28.73 48.48
CA THR A 4 -40.57 29.21 48.22
C THR A 4 -39.46 28.27 48.54
N ASP A 5 -38.71 27.99 47.46
CA ASP A 5 -37.26 28.11 47.15
C ASP A 5 -36.46 26.88 47.47
N GLU A 6 -35.71 26.36 46.53
CA GLU A 6 -34.38 26.80 46.15
C GLU A 6 -33.84 25.95 44.96
N SER A 7 -33.72 26.62 43.89
CA SER A 7 -32.78 26.22 42.86
C SER A 7 -31.47 26.97 43.11
N THR A 8 -30.34 26.32 43.27
CA THR A 8 -29.04 26.89 42.89
C THR A 8 -27.92 25.86 43.00
N SER A 9 -27.02 25.99 42.06
CA SER A 9 -25.66 25.51 42.05
C SER A 9 -25.41 24.04 41.60
N VAL A 10 -25.27 23.85 40.31
CA VAL A 10 -24.08 23.14 39.74
C VAL A 10 -23.77 23.79 38.40
N ALA A 11 -23.09 24.89 38.44
CA ALA A 11 -22.50 25.53 37.26
C ALA A 11 -21.17 26.18 37.69
N GLU A 12 -20.21 25.38 38.09
CA GLU A 12 -18.81 25.76 38.29
C GLU A 12 -18.02 24.47 38.37
N ASP A 13 -17.57 23.93 37.21
CA ASP A 13 -16.41 23.04 37.09
C ASP A 13 -16.16 22.62 35.62
N THR A 14 -16.19 23.58 34.71
CA THR A 14 -15.74 23.34 33.32
C THR A 14 -14.99 24.53 32.71
N ALA A 15 -14.16 25.17 33.49
CA ALA A 15 -13.37 26.31 33.03
C ALA A 15 -11.89 26.26 33.47
N ILE A 16 -11.24 25.10 33.44
CA ILE A 16 -9.77 24.97 33.60
C ILE A 16 -9.25 23.83 32.73
N ALA A 17 -9.26 24.02 31.41
CA ALA A 17 -8.47 23.16 30.48
C ALA A 17 -8.28 23.82 29.11
N GLU A 18 -8.35 25.11 28.97
CA GLU A 18 -8.11 25.84 27.70
C GLU A 18 -7.06 26.93 27.87
N GLU A 19 -5.90 26.60 28.43
CA GLU A 19 -4.76 27.52 28.39
C GLU A 19 -3.47 26.75 28.52
N GLN A 20 -2.97 26.16 27.43
CA GLN A 20 -1.55 25.92 27.18
C GLN A 20 -1.36 25.20 25.85
N SER A 21 -1.13 25.95 24.80
CA SER A 21 -0.12 25.71 23.74
C SER A 21 -0.36 26.64 22.56
N ARG A 22 -0.08 27.92 22.75
CA ARG A 22 0.33 28.80 21.64
C ARG A 22 1.84 28.79 21.55
N VAL A 23 2.38 27.96 20.68
CA VAL A 23 3.76 28.12 20.20
C VAL A 23 3.68 28.90 18.90
N THR A 24 4.15 30.13 18.95
CA THR A 24 4.32 31.02 17.81
C THR A 24 5.54 30.56 17.02
N LEU A 25 5.35 30.01 15.82
CA LEU A 25 6.41 29.84 14.83
C LEU A 25 6.35 30.99 13.85
N THR A 26 7.32 31.88 13.95
CA THR A 26 7.64 32.89 12.93
C THR A 26 8.28 32.18 11.74
N ALA A 27 7.59 32.22 10.61
CA ALA A 27 8.14 31.79 9.32
C ALA A 27 9.07 32.86 8.76
N GLU A 28 10.32 32.54 8.62
CA GLU A 28 11.24 33.26 7.74
C GLU A 28 11.02 32.78 6.30
N ARG A 29 10.75 33.77 5.47
CA ARG A 29 10.43 33.64 4.04
C ARG A 29 11.72 33.67 3.25
N GLU A 30 12.17 32.53 2.77
CA GLU A 30 13.19 32.49 1.71
C GLU A 30 12.53 32.24 0.36
N THR A 31 12.70 33.19 -0.52
CA THR A 31 12.34 33.17 -1.94
C THR A 31 13.37 32.37 -2.70
N ALA A 32 12.99 31.20 -3.25
CA ALA A 32 13.76 30.52 -4.26
C ALA A 32 12.97 30.44 -5.57
N ALA A 33 13.70 30.73 -6.64
CA ALA A 33 13.23 31.01 -7.98
C ALA A 33 12.54 29.80 -8.64
N THR A 34 11.50 30.12 -9.36
CA THR A 34 10.81 29.30 -10.35
C THR A 34 11.73 28.99 -11.51
N GLU A 35 12.05 27.73 -11.75
CA GLU A 35 12.62 27.26 -13.01
C GLU A 35 11.55 26.45 -13.75
N GLU A 36 11.13 27.02 -14.86
CA GLU A 36 10.07 26.57 -15.75
C GLU A 36 10.63 25.45 -16.63
N LEU A 37 10.16 24.21 -16.49
CA LEU A 37 10.49 23.11 -17.38
C LEU A 37 9.43 22.98 -18.47
N GLN A 38 9.80 23.34 -19.67
CA GLN A 38 9.03 23.14 -20.89
C GLN A 38 9.13 21.71 -21.43
N PRO A 39 8.10 21.16 -22.07
CA PRO A 39 8.11 19.83 -22.67
C PRO A 39 8.92 19.80 -23.97
N ARG A 40 9.77 18.81 -24.13
CA ARG A 40 10.43 18.51 -25.41
C ARG A 40 9.89 17.21 -25.98
N ASP A 41 8.94 17.34 -26.88
CA ASP A 41 8.73 16.39 -27.95
C ASP A 41 9.81 16.60 -28.99
N GLN A 42 10.58 15.58 -29.34
CA GLN A 42 11.16 15.43 -30.67
C GLN A 42 11.55 13.97 -30.93
N ILE A 43 10.83 13.39 -31.85
CA ILE A 43 11.09 12.19 -32.63
C ILE A 43 12.39 12.42 -33.43
N MET A 44 13.32 11.46 -33.43
CA MET A 44 14.23 11.25 -34.56
C MET A 44 14.51 9.76 -34.74
N GLU A 45 14.20 9.33 -35.94
CA GLU A 45 14.51 8.04 -36.55
C GLU A 45 16.01 7.90 -36.93
N GLU A 46 16.41 6.63 -37.04
CA GLU A 46 17.51 6.05 -37.82
C GLU A 46 18.97 6.35 -37.47
N SER A 47 19.71 5.28 -37.10
CA SER A 47 20.72 4.72 -38.00
C SER A 47 21.24 3.36 -37.49
N VAL A 48 21.17 2.39 -38.39
CA VAL A 48 21.79 1.06 -38.29
C VAL A 48 23.31 1.22 -38.46
N GLY A 49 24.08 0.85 -37.43
CA GLY A 49 25.53 0.82 -37.45
C GLY A 49 26.05 -0.54 -37.00
N ASN A 50 26.48 -1.29 -37.97
CA ASN A 50 27.22 -2.55 -37.85
C ASN A 50 28.48 -2.37 -36.99
N CYS A 51 28.69 -3.16 -35.96
CA CYS A 51 29.98 -3.22 -35.28
C CYS A 51 30.40 -4.68 -35.02
N GLU A 52 31.58 -4.96 -35.56
CA GLU A 52 32.26 -6.21 -35.62
C GLU A 52 32.66 -6.77 -34.24
N THR A 53 32.58 -8.09 -34.16
CA THR A 53 33.08 -8.92 -33.05
C THR A 53 34.59 -8.75 -32.82
N LYS A 54 34.95 -8.37 -31.59
CA LYS A 54 36.30 -8.63 -31.05
C LYS A 54 36.17 -9.56 -29.84
N THR A 55 36.65 -10.75 -30.03
CA THR A 55 36.96 -11.73 -28.99
C THR A 55 38.04 -11.17 -28.06
N SER A 56 37.74 -11.11 -26.77
CA SER A 56 38.73 -10.94 -25.72
C SER A 56 38.57 -12.05 -24.66
N GLU A 57 39.68 -12.65 -24.32
CA GLU A 57 39.85 -13.82 -23.46
C GLU A 57 39.21 -13.67 -22.08
N GLU A 58 38.49 -14.71 -21.72
CA GLU A 58 37.82 -14.94 -20.46
C GLU A 58 38.84 -15.37 -19.39
N THR A 59 39.09 -14.49 -18.41
CA THR A 59 39.82 -14.88 -17.19
C THR A 59 38.77 -15.35 -16.17
N ALA A 60 38.75 -16.66 -15.94
CA ALA A 60 37.87 -17.29 -14.97
C ALA A 60 38.16 -16.81 -13.54
N VAL A 61 37.20 -16.20 -12.91
CA VAL A 61 37.14 -15.93 -11.46
C VAL A 61 36.46 -17.13 -10.80
N PRO A 62 37.00 -17.71 -9.70
CA PRO A 62 36.36 -18.82 -9.02
C PRO A 62 34.99 -18.42 -8.47
N GLN A 63 33.96 -19.13 -8.85
CA GLN A 63 32.63 -19.04 -8.20
C GLN A 63 32.74 -19.75 -6.85
N ASP A 64 32.62 -18.98 -5.77
CA ASP A 64 32.28 -19.53 -4.47
C ASP A 64 30.88 -20.15 -4.55
N GLU A 65 30.80 -21.45 -4.44
CA GLU A 65 29.55 -22.19 -4.32
C GLU A 65 28.86 -21.80 -3.01
N VAL A 66 27.82 -20.96 -3.10
CA VAL A 66 26.86 -20.77 -2.02
C VAL A 66 26.05 -22.07 -1.94
N PRO A 67 26.04 -22.78 -0.78
CA PRO A 67 25.21 -23.98 -0.65
C PRO A 67 23.74 -23.62 -0.83
N ALA A 68 23.11 -24.15 -1.86
CA ALA A 68 21.66 -24.12 -2.00
C ALA A 68 21.06 -25.02 -0.90
N GLU A 69 20.78 -24.43 0.24
CA GLU A 69 19.96 -25.07 1.28
C GLU A 69 18.51 -25.11 0.79
N THR A 70 18.19 -26.12 0.01
CA THR A 70 16.84 -26.52 -0.31
C THR A 70 16.22 -27.15 0.94
N ALA A 71 15.92 -26.34 1.93
CA ALA A 71 14.96 -26.72 2.96
C ALA A 71 13.60 -26.87 2.27
N GLN A 72 13.23 -28.09 1.92
CA GLN A 72 11.84 -28.43 1.59
C GLN A 72 11.03 -28.24 2.88
N SER A 73 10.51 -27.02 3.06
CA SER A 73 9.52 -26.77 4.11
C SER A 73 8.32 -27.65 3.82
N GLN A 74 7.98 -28.52 4.76
CA GLN A 74 6.71 -29.25 4.75
C GLN A 74 5.57 -28.23 4.57
N PRO A 75 4.52 -28.55 3.81
CA PRO A 75 3.36 -27.67 3.71
C PRO A 75 2.82 -27.37 5.11
N VAL A 76 2.76 -26.10 5.47
CA VAL A 76 2.15 -25.68 6.73
C VAL A 76 0.65 -25.90 6.57
N GLU A 77 0.07 -26.79 7.37
CA GLU A 77 -1.37 -26.99 7.40
C GLU A 77 -1.98 -25.92 8.31
N TYR A 78 -2.81 -25.06 7.72
CA TYR A 78 -3.52 -24.02 8.46
C TYR A 78 -4.90 -24.55 8.91
N THR A 79 -5.24 -24.32 10.17
CA THR A 79 -6.54 -24.70 10.75
C THR A 79 -7.39 -23.45 10.97
N ASP A 80 -8.71 -23.62 11.04
CA ASP A 80 -9.67 -22.58 11.41
C ASP A 80 -9.71 -21.34 10.47
N LEU A 81 -9.41 -21.56 9.20
CA LEU A 81 -9.49 -20.50 8.18
C LEU A 81 -10.93 -19.99 8.03
N GLN A 82 -11.07 -18.66 7.93
CA GLN A 82 -12.36 -18.03 7.70
C GLN A 82 -12.37 -17.28 6.37
N GLN A 83 -13.40 -17.53 5.57
CA GLN A 83 -13.64 -16.74 4.36
C GLN A 83 -14.44 -15.48 4.71
N ILE A 84 -13.92 -14.34 4.33
CA ILE A 84 -14.53 -13.02 4.57
C ILE A 84 -14.97 -12.43 3.23
N THR A 85 -16.28 -12.37 3.02
CA THR A 85 -16.88 -11.70 1.85
C THR A 85 -17.18 -10.25 2.16
N LEU A 86 -17.36 -9.43 1.13
CA LEU A 86 -17.80 -8.07 1.29
C LEU A 86 -19.22 -8.05 1.86
N ASP A 87 -19.41 -7.41 3.02
CA ASP A 87 -20.73 -7.20 3.60
C ASP A 87 -21.30 -5.89 3.00
N SER A 88 -22.48 -6.00 2.41
CA SER A 88 -23.16 -4.86 1.77
C SER A 88 -23.59 -3.76 2.73
N THR A 89 -23.53 -4.00 4.03
CA THR A 89 -23.85 -3.01 5.08
C THR A 89 -22.66 -2.16 5.48
N TRP A 90 -21.46 -2.54 5.08
CA TRP A 90 -20.26 -1.75 5.36
C TRP A 90 -20.22 -0.48 4.51
N GLU A 91 -19.69 0.57 5.09
CA GLU A 91 -19.55 1.86 4.42
C GLU A 91 -18.73 1.71 3.12
N TYR A 92 -19.22 2.31 2.03
CA TYR A 92 -18.65 2.23 0.67
C TYR A 92 -18.68 0.84 0.00
N ALA A 93 -19.30 -0.18 0.58
CA ALA A 93 -19.41 -1.51 -0.05
C ALA A 93 -20.10 -1.46 -1.41
N ASP A 94 -21.08 -0.57 -1.59
CA ASP A 94 -21.85 -0.35 -2.83
C ASP A 94 -21.02 0.30 -3.96
N HIS A 95 -19.85 0.86 -3.66
CA HIS A 95 -18.92 1.37 -4.65
C HIS A 95 -18.12 0.26 -5.36
N SER A 96 -18.03 -0.94 -4.78
CA SER A 96 -17.41 -2.10 -5.40
C SER A 96 -18.21 -2.58 -6.62
N LYS A 97 -17.51 -3.07 -7.64
CA LYS A 97 -18.10 -3.60 -8.90
C LYS A 97 -17.72 -5.06 -9.15
N ILE A 98 -16.66 -5.57 -8.51
CA ILE A 98 -16.24 -6.97 -8.57
C ILE A 98 -16.01 -7.45 -7.13
N ASN A 99 -16.98 -8.22 -6.59
CA ASN A 99 -17.01 -8.58 -5.17
C ASN A 99 -17.63 -9.96 -4.91
N THR A 100 -17.51 -10.87 -5.86
CA THR A 100 -18.07 -12.23 -5.72
C THR A 100 -17.11 -13.20 -5.03
N GLY A 101 -15.87 -12.79 -4.78
CA GLY A 101 -14.84 -13.55 -4.08
C GLY A 101 -14.84 -13.31 -2.58
N ALA A 102 -13.82 -13.87 -1.92
CA ALA A 102 -13.59 -13.72 -0.48
C ALA A 102 -12.12 -13.53 -0.16
N ALA A 103 -11.83 -12.71 0.85
CA ALA A 103 -10.56 -12.70 1.55
C ALA A 103 -10.49 -13.92 2.50
N VAL A 104 -9.28 -14.28 2.95
CA VAL A 104 -9.06 -15.40 3.85
C VAL A 104 -8.39 -14.92 5.14
N LEU A 105 -9.04 -15.11 6.27
CA LEU A 105 -8.47 -14.82 7.59
C LEU A 105 -7.79 -16.08 8.13
N TYR A 106 -6.51 -15.93 8.45
CA TYR A 106 -5.63 -16.92 9.05
C TYR A 106 -5.40 -16.54 10.52
N PRO A 107 -5.89 -17.29 11.49
CA PRO A 107 -5.55 -17.06 12.89
C PRO A 107 -4.14 -17.54 13.19
N ALA A 108 -3.39 -16.77 13.97
CA ALA A 108 -2.12 -17.23 14.53
C ALA A 108 -2.41 -18.32 15.58
N SER A 109 -1.46 -19.26 15.74
CA SER A 109 -1.59 -20.28 16.78
C SER A 109 -1.34 -19.67 18.19
N GLU A 110 -1.97 -20.26 19.20
CA GLU A 110 -1.68 -19.87 20.60
C GLU A 110 -0.21 -20.11 20.98
N GLU A 111 0.41 -21.12 20.38
CA GLU A 111 1.83 -21.45 20.58
C GLU A 111 2.76 -20.35 20.06
N SER A 112 2.36 -19.59 19.03
CA SER A 112 3.12 -18.43 18.51
C SER A 112 2.98 -17.18 19.39
N GLY A 113 2.25 -17.24 20.51
CA GLY A 113 1.95 -16.08 21.36
C GLY A 113 0.99 -15.11 20.68
N ARG A 114 -0.17 -15.59 20.28
CA ARG A 114 -1.20 -14.82 19.55
C ARG A 114 -1.50 -13.48 20.19
N LYS A 115 -1.40 -12.41 19.41
CA LYS A 115 -1.52 -11.01 19.87
C LYS A 115 -2.92 -10.44 19.75
N GLY A 116 -3.84 -11.10 19.03
CA GLY A 116 -5.17 -10.57 18.75
C GLY A 116 -5.15 -9.33 17.85
N ILE A 117 -4.10 -9.17 17.05
CA ILE A 117 -3.94 -8.10 16.07
C ILE A 117 -4.02 -8.73 14.69
N VAL A 118 -4.90 -8.21 13.84
CA VAL A 118 -5.09 -8.66 12.46
C VAL A 118 -4.35 -7.73 11.50
N ILE A 119 -3.44 -8.31 10.70
CA ILE A 119 -2.72 -7.60 9.65
C ILE A 119 -3.36 -7.95 8.30
N GLY A 120 -3.91 -6.96 7.60
CA GLY A 120 -4.38 -7.11 6.23
C GLY A 120 -3.21 -7.11 5.25
N VAL A 121 -3.07 -8.20 4.49
CA VAL A 121 -2.04 -8.34 3.45
C VAL A 121 -2.73 -8.41 2.09
N ASN A 122 -2.45 -7.41 1.25
CA ASN A 122 -3.01 -7.29 -0.09
C ASN A 122 -1.93 -7.56 -1.14
N ALA A 123 -1.95 -8.75 -1.72
CA ALA A 123 -1.19 -9.03 -2.92
C ALA A 123 -1.79 -8.24 -4.09
N GLY A 124 -1.10 -7.23 -4.60
CA GLY A 124 -1.58 -6.36 -5.67
C GLY A 124 -2.01 -7.12 -6.93
N HIS A 125 -2.99 -6.58 -7.66
CA HIS A 125 -3.53 -7.16 -8.90
C HIS A 125 -4.31 -8.48 -8.68
N GLY A 126 -4.40 -9.34 -9.72
CA GLY A 126 -4.99 -10.68 -9.61
C GLY A 126 -6.51 -10.70 -9.48
N THR A 127 -7.21 -9.85 -10.24
CA THR A 127 -8.67 -9.92 -10.45
C THR A 127 -8.97 -9.89 -11.95
N SER A 128 -9.45 -11.02 -12.45
CA SER A 128 -9.80 -11.15 -13.87
C SER A 128 -10.90 -10.17 -14.27
N GLY A 129 -10.67 -9.44 -15.37
CA GLY A 129 -11.60 -8.42 -15.84
C GLY A 129 -11.48 -7.05 -15.16
N GLY A 130 -10.73 -6.93 -14.07
CA GLY A 130 -10.62 -5.71 -13.26
C GLY A 130 -10.16 -4.48 -14.06
N ALA A 131 -9.27 -4.64 -15.01
CA ALA A 131 -8.79 -3.54 -15.87
C ALA A 131 -9.86 -2.94 -16.79
N LYS A 132 -10.93 -3.67 -17.05
CA LYS A 132 -12.06 -3.24 -17.92
C LYS A 132 -13.19 -2.59 -17.15
N VAL A 133 -13.22 -2.73 -15.85
CA VAL A 133 -14.22 -2.15 -14.94
C VAL A 133 -13.66 -0.88 -14.32
N LYS A 134 -14.51 0.10 -14.04
CA LYS A 134 -14.13 1.34 -13.37
C LYS A 134 -14.80 1.46 -12.01
N THR A 135 -14.04 1.97 -11.05
CA THR A 135 -14.52 2.37 -9.71
C THR A 135 -14.11 3.82 -9.44
N LEU A 136 -14.72 4.45 -8.45
CA LEU A 136 -14.33 5.79 -8.03
C LEU A 136 -12.87 5.81 -7.56
N CYS A 137 -12.17 6.92 -7.80
CA CYS A 137 -10.82 7.14 -7.26
C CYS A 137 -10.85 7.39 -5.75
N HIS A 138 -11.80 8.21 -5.29
CA HIS A 138 -12.02 8.50 -3.87
C HIS A 138 -13.47 8.23 -3.47
N PRO A 139 -13.74 7.87 -2.20
CA PRO A 139 -15.09 7.52 -1.76
C PRO A 139 -16.12 8.64 -1.94
N ASP A 140 -15.69 9.89 -1.80
CA ASP A 140 -16.53 11.08 -1.98
C ASP A 140 -16.71 11.50 -3.45
N GLY A 141 -16.12 10.75 -4.39
CA GLY A 141 -16.15 11.06 -5.82
C GLY A 141 -15.21 12.19 -6.25
N SER A 142 -14.36 12.70 -5.36
CA SER A 142 -13.36 13.70 -5.70
C SER A 142 -12.31 13.15 -6.66
N ALA A 143 -11.64 14.05 -7.37
CA ALA A 143 -10.67 13.70 -8.39
C ALA A 143 -9.28 13.43 -7.78
N LYS A 144 -8.50 12.57 -8.43
CA LYS A 144 -7.09 12.36 -8.10
C LYS A 144 -6.30 13.67 -8.16
N VAL A 145 -5.44 13.85 -7.16
CA VAL A 145 -4.56 15.04 -7.07
C VAL A 145 -3.20 14.83 -7.75
N THR A 146 -2.75 13.57 -7.92
CA THR A 146 -1.51 13.24 -8.65
C THR A 146 -1.77 12.32 -9.83
N GLY A 147 -0.88 12.32 -10.81
CA GLY A 147 -0.90 11.37 -11.92
C GLY A 147 -0.34 9.99 -11.53
N GLY A 148 -0.19 9.13 -12.52
CA GLY A 148 0.28 7.75 -12.44
C GLY A 148 -0.35 6.95 -13.57
N SER A 149 -0.66 5.68 -13.36
CA SER A 149 -1.44 4.86 -14.31
C SER A 149 -2.84 5.43 -14.59
N THR A 150 -3.38 6.20 -13.67
CA THR A 150 -4.58 7.04 -13.84
C THR A 150 -4.18 8.50 -13.71
N ALA A 151 -4.62 9.34 -14.65
CA ALA A 151 -4.22 10.75 -14.72
C ALA A 151 -4.74 11.56 -13.52
N ALA A 152 -4.01 12.62 -13.13
CA ALA A 152 -4.53 13.63 -12.21
C ALA A 152 -5.82 14.24 -12.79
N GLY A 153 -6.78 14.55 -11.92
CA GLY A 153 -8.09 15.06 -12.30
C GLY A 153 -9.11 13.96 -12.67
N ALA A 154 -8.72 12.70 -12.75
CA ALA A 154 -9.67 11.60 -12.96
C ALA A 154 -10.47 11.32 -11.69
N THR A 155 -11.77 11.05 -11.85
CA THR A 155 -12.67 10.62 -10.77
C THR A 155 -12.87 9.12 -10.72
N GLU A 156 -12.47 8.40 -11.78
CA GLU A 156 -12.57 6.95 -11.88
C GLU A 156 -11.25 6.33 -12.34
N ALA A 157 -10.96 5.15 -11.83
CA ALA A 157 -9.79 4.34 -12.20
C ALA A 157 -10.19 2.91 -12.53
N ALA A 158 -9.25 2.11 -13.05
CA ALA A 158 -9.46 0.68 -13.21
C ALA A 158 -9.74 0.05 -11.83
N ALA A 159 -10.76 -0.80 -11.76
CA ALA A 159 -11.15 -1.48 -10.53
C ALA A 159 -10.02 -2.37 -9.96
N VAL A 160 -9.24 -2.99 -10.83
CA VAL A 160 -7.92 -3.60 -10.55
C VAL A 160 -7.09 -3.53 -11.82
N SER A 161 -5.92 -2.92 -11.76
CA SER A 161 -5.00 -2.90 -12.91
C SER A 161 -4.31 -4.25 -13.13
N GLY A 162 -3.76 -4.47 -14.31
CA GLY A 162 -3.05 -5.71 -14.66
C GLY A 162 -1.67 -5.86 -14.00
N GLY A 163 -1.11 -4.75 -13.52
CA GLY A 163 0.27 -4.69 -13.03
C GLY A 163 1.32 -4.62 -14.15
N MET A 164 2.58 -4.53 -13.76
CA MET A 164 3.71 -4.59 -14.67
C MET A 164 4.09 -6.04 -15.03
N THR A 165 5.00 -6.20 -15.96
CA THR A 165 5.62 -7.48 -16.29
C THR A 165 7.13 -7.34 -16.15
N PHE A 166 7.77 -8.28 -15.45
CA PHE A 166 9.22 -8.34 -15.29
C PHE A 166 9.91 -8.68 -16.61
N GLN A 167 11.22 -8.49 -16.70
CA GLN A 167 12.00 -8.74 -17.92
C GLN A 167 11.96 -10.19 -18.39
N ASP A 168 11.83 -11.13 -17.45
CA ASP A 168 11.71 -12.56 -17.73
C ASP A 168 10.31 -12.99 -18.17
N GLY A 169 9.38 -12.03 -18.26
CA GLY A 169 7.97 -12.27 -18.62
C GLY A 169 7.07 -12.59 -17.43
N THR A 170 7.58 -12.66 -16.21
CA THR A 170 6.78 -12.91 -15.01
C THR A 170 5.85 -11.72 -14.73
N PRO A 171 4.53 -11.91 -14.62
CA PRO A 171 3.62 -10.80 -14.29
C PRO A 171 3.69 -10.45 -12.81
N GLU A 172 3.56 -9.15 -12.49
CA GLU A 172 3.61 -8.62 -11.12
C GLU A 172 2.67 -9.35 -10.17
N ARG A 173 1.45 -9.70 -10.62
CA ARG A 173 0.48 -10.42 -9.80
C ARG A 173 0.98 -11.76 -9.22
N GLU A 174 1.91 -12.43 -9.89
CA GLU A 174 2.51 -13.69 -9.39
C GLU A 174 3.53 -13.40 -8.29
N VAL A 175 4.36 -12.39 -8.49
CA VAL A 175 5.37 -11.98 -7.52
C VAL A 175 4.74 -11.41 -6.26
N THR A 176 3.71 -10.57 -6.40
CA THR A 176 2.96 -10.02 -5.25
C THR A 176 2.28 -11.12 -4.43
N LEU A 177 1.69 -12.13 -5.09
CA LEU A 177 1.06 -13.25 -4.39
C LEU A 177 2.07 -14.06 -3.60
N ARG A 178 3.20 -14.41 -4.22
CA ARG A 178 4.27 -15.15 -3.56
C ARG A 178 4.83 -14.39 -2.35
N MET A 179 5.07 -13.08 -2.51
CA MET A 179 5.56 -12.24 -1.41
C MET A 179 4.54 -12.15 -0.28
N ALA A 180 3.26 -11.99 -0.61
CA ALA A 180 2.17 -11.95 0.38
C ALA A 180 2.07 -13.24 1.19
N GLN A 181 2.22 -14.40 0.56
CA GLN A 181 2.20 -15.70 1.23
C GLN A 181 3.40 -15.87 2.18
N ILE A 182 4.59 -15.44 1.76
CA ILE A 182 5.79 -15.44 2.63
C ILE A 182 5.59 -14.49 3.82
N LEU A 183 5.03 -13.30 3.59
CA LEU A 183 4.75 -12.33 4.65
C LEU A 183 3.70 -12.87 5.64
N ARG A 184 2.62 -13.49 5.13
CA ARG A 184 1.62 -14.17 5.95
C ARG A 184 2.27 -15.15 6.93
N ASP A 185 3.11 -16.05 6.41
CA ASP A 185 3.73 -17.11 7.22
C ASP A 185 4.63 -16.52 8.32
N LYS A 186 5.37 -15.47 8.00
CA LYS A 186 6.22 -14.74 8.98
C LYS A 186 5.38 -14.01 10.03
N LEU A 187 4.28 -13.38 9.66
CA LEU A 187 3.39 -12.69 10.58
C LEU A 187 2.69 -13.68 11.52
N LEU A 188 2.19 -14.80 11.00
CA LEU A 188 1.59 -15.88 11.81
C LEU A 188 2.58 -16.45 12.81
N ALA A 189 3.82 -16.73 12.38
CA ALA A 189 4.89 -17.17 13.27
C ALA A 189 5.26 -16.14 14.36
N SER A 190 4.98 -14.86 14.10
CA SER A 190 5.17 -13.75 15.05
C SER A 190 3.93 -13.47 15.91
N GLY A 191 2.88 -14.28 15.83
CA GLY A 191 1.66 -14.19 16.63
C GLY A 191 0.63 -13.18 16.14
N TYR A 192 0.73 -12.69 14.91
CA TYR A 192 -0.29 -11.85 14.28
C TYR A 192 -1.28 -12.70 13.48
N ASP A 193 -2.57 -12.42 13.60
CA ASP A 193 -3.57 -12.94 12.67
C ASP A 193 -3.41 -12.24 11.32
N VAL A 194 -3.65 -12.94 10.21
CA VAL A 194 -3.43 -12.38 8.88
C VAL A 194 -4.68 -12.49 8.03
N LEU A 195 -5.15 -11.36 7.54
CA LEU A 195 -6.21 -11.29 6.54
C LEU A 195 -5.58 -11.18 5.14
N MET A 196 -5.55 -12.28 4.40
CA MET A 196 -5.15 -12.30 3.00
C MET A 196 -6.28 -11.78 2.12
N LEU A 197 -6.15 -10.55 1.58
CA LEU A 197 -7.16 -9.97 0.68
C LEU A 197 -7.15 -10.65 -0.70
N ARG A 198 -6.05 -11.27 -1.04
CA ARG A 198 -5.91 -12.18 -2.16
C ARG A 198 -4.93 -13.29 -1.81
N ASP A 199 -5.39 -14.53 -1.87
CA ASP A 199 -4.58 -15.72 -1.54
C ASP A 199 -4.55 -16.76 -2.68
N SER A 200 -4.97 -16.36 -3.87
CA SER A 200 -4.99 -17.16 -5.09
C SER A 200 -4.69 -16.28 -6.30
N GLU A 201 -4.57 -16.89 -7.49
CA GLU A 201 -4.31 -16.15 -8.74
C GLU A 201 -5.40 -15.14 -9.08
N ASP A 202 -6.66 -15.51 -8.85
CA ASP A 202 -7.84 -14.66 -9.08
C ASP A 202 -8.76 -14.72 -7.86
N VAL A 203 -8.98 -13.56 -7.23
CA VAL A 203 -9.82 -13.49 -6.03
C VAL A 203 -11.23 -12.96 -6.29
N GLN A 204 -11.50 -12.37 -7.45
CA GLN A 204 -12.77 -11.69 -7.78
C GLN A 204 -13.22 -10.68 -6.70
N LEU A 205 -12.26 -9.92 -6.19
CA LEU A 205 -12.43 -8.73 -5.35
C LEU A 205 -11.74 -7.57 -6.05
N ASP A 206 -12.47 -6.50 -6.32
CA ASP A 206 -11.84 -5.25 -6.76
C ASP A 206 -11.16 -4.54 -5.59
N ASN A 207 -10.43 -3.51 -5.94
CA ASN A 207 -9.72 -2.75 -4.94
C ASN A 207 -10.66 -2.19 -3.86
N VAL A 208 -11.82 -1.64 -4.21
CA VAL A 208 -12.81 -1.13 -3.24
C VAL A 208 -13.22 -2.23 -2.26
N ALA A 209 -13.59 -3.41 -2.76
CA ALA A 209 -13.95 -4.54 -1.90
C ALA A 209 -12.81 -4.92 -0.95
N ARG A 210 -11.57 -4.98 -1.46
CA ARG A 210 -10.38 -5.29 -0.63
C ARG A 210 -10.18 -4.26 0.47
N THR A 211 -10.29 -2.96 0.16
CA THR A 211 -10.14 -1.89 1.14
C THR A 211 -11.26 -1.93 2.18
N VAL A 212 -12.51 -2.07 1.74
CA VAL A 212 -13.67 -2.12 2.66
C VAL A 212 -13.59 -3.32 3.59
N ILE A 213 -13.27 -4.51 3.07
CA ILE A 213 -13.06 -5.72 3.89
C ILE A 213 -11.94 -5.46 4.91
N CYS A 214 -10.81 -4.92 4.47
CA CYS A 214 -9.67 -4.66 5.34
C CYS A 214 -10.00 -3.65 6.45
N ASN A 215 -10.66 -2.55 6.12
CA ASN A 215 -11.06 -1.51 7.08
C ASN A 215 -12.00 -2.02 8.17
N ASN A 216 -12.80 -3.06 7.88
CA ASN A 216 -13.74 -3.62 8.84
C ASN A 216 -13.20 -4.81 9.64
N VAL A 217 -12.10 -5.45 9.19
CA VAL A 217 -11.60 -6.70 9.77
C VAL A 217 -10.18 -6.59 10.32
N ALA A 218 -9.34 -5.72 9.76
CA ALA A 218 -7.93 -5.63 10.11
C ALA A 218 -7.57 -4.36 10.89
N ASN A 219 -6.47 -4.41 11.64
CA ASN A 219 -5.93 -3.27 12.37
C ASN A 219 -5.02 -2.39 11.50
N CYS A 220 -4.42 -2.96 10.47
CA CYS A 220 -3.67 -2.22 9.45
C CYS A 220 -3.72 -2.97 8.11
N HIS A 221 -3.38 -2.27 7.03
CA HIS A 221 -3.41 -2.77 5.65
C HIS A 221 -2.04 -2.57 4.99
N ILE A 222 -1.44 -3.64 4.49
CA ILE A 222 -0.19 -3.64 3.74
C ILE A 222 -0.48 -4.13 2.32
N ALA A 223 -0.39 -3.25 1.34
CA ALA A 223 -0.47 -3.59 -0.08
C ALA A 223 0.93 -3.78 -0.66
N LEU A 224 1.13 -4.87 -1.39
CA LEU A 224 2.41 -5.23 -2.00
C LEU A 224 2.35 -5.02 -3.50
N HIS A 225 3.29 -4.23 -4.02
CA HIS A 225 3.41 -3.89 -5.42
C HIS A 225 4.86 -3.80 -5.87
N TRP A 226 5.07 -3.88 -7.18
CA TRP A 226 6.30 -3.53 -7.87
C TRP A 226 6.01 -2.39 -8.84
N ASP A 227 6.90 -1.41 -8.89
CA ASP A 227 6.79 -0.30 -9.83
C ASP A 227 7.66 -0.55 -11.05
N SER A 228 7.17 -0.18 -12.24
CA SER A 228 7.95 -0.28 -13.45
C SER A 228 9.09 0.75 -13.47
N GLY A 229 10.28 0.33 -13.88
CA GLY A 229 11.37 1.25 -14.19
C GLY A 229 11.14 1.99 -15.50
N ASP A 230 11.98 2.99 -15.77
CA ASP A 230 12.01 3.76 -17.02
C ASP A 230 12.75 3.03 -18.16
N GLY A 231 12.99 1.75 -18.03
CA GLY A 231 13.77 0.93 -18.96
C GLY A 231 15.29 1.12 -18.85
N LYS A 232 15.76 2.00 -17.98
CA LYS A 232 17.19 2.29 -17.77
C LYS A 232 17.68 1.98 -16.36
N ASN A 233 16.78 1.91 -15.41
CA ASN A 233 17.10 1.68 -14.00
C ASN A 233 16.19 0.59 -13.44
N TYR A 234 16.68 -0.63 -13.42
CA TYR A 234 15.92 -1.81 -13.01
C TYR A 234 15.88 -1.99 -11.48
N ASP A 235 16.86 -1.40 -10.77
CA ASP A 235 16.98 -1.50 -9.32
C ASP A 235 16.62 -0.16 -8.67
N LYS A 236 15.34 0.17 -8.64
CA LYS A 236 14.86 1.41 -8.04
C LYS A 236 15.02 1.43 -6.52
N GLY A 237 14.88 0.29 -5.89
CA GLY A 237 14.86 0.14 -4.43
C GLY A 237 13.46 0.23 -3.83
N CYS A 238 13.37 -0.10 -2.54
CA CYS A 238 12.12 -0.15 -1.80
C CYS A 238 11.67 1.24 -1.37
N PHE A 239 10.37 1.46 -1.35
CA PHE A 239 9.73 2.67 -0.82
C PHE A 239 8.29 2.36 -0.42
N TYR A 240 7.71 3.19 0.44
CA TYR A 240 6.27 3.18 0.68
C TYR A 240 5.61 4.39 -0.01
N ILE A 241 4.32 4.30 -0.25
CA ILE A 241 3.53 5.40 -0.80
C ILE A 241 3.05 6.26 0.35
N SER A 242 3.54 7.49 0.44
CA SER A 242 3.08 8.46 1.44
C SER A 242 1.88 9.26 0.92
N VAL A 243 1.03 9.71 1.85
CA VAL A 243 -0.15 10.52 1.53
C VAL A 243 0.27 11.90 1.03
N PRO A 244 -0.22 12.36 -0.14
CA PRO A 244 -0.01 13.73 -0.60
C PRO A 244 -0.59 14.77 0.37
N GLU A 245 0.07 15.90 0.49
CA GLU A 245 -0.35 16.96 1.40
C GLU A 245 -1.82 17.40 1.19
N ALA A 246 -2.26 17.45 -0.07
CA ALA A 246 -3.62 17.82 -0.43
C ALA A 246 -4.71 16.86 0.12
N LEU A 247 -4.34 15.61 0.43
CA LEU A 247 -5.27 14.60 0.94
C LEU A 247 -5.25 14.49 2.47
N LYS A 248 -4.27 15.06 3.15
CA LYS A 248 -4.12 14.94 4.61
C LYS A 248 -5.25 15.60 5.41
N THR A 249 -6.05 16.44 4.78
CA THR A 249 -7.24 17.08 5.38
C THR A 249 -8.56 16.44 4.97
N MET A 250 -8.51 15.43 4.08
CA MET A 250 -9.70 14.70 3.62
C MET A 250 -10.01 13.55 4.58
N GLU A 251 -11.22 13.47 5.09
CA GLU A 251 -11.66 12.28 5.85
C GLU A 251 -11.93 11.08 4.92
N PRO A 252 -11.61 9.86 5.36
CA PRO A 252 -11.02 9.47 6.65
C PRO A 252 -9.49 9.57 6.72
N VAL A 253 -8.81 9.99 5.68
CA VAL A 253 -7.34 10.09 5.59
C VAL A 253 -6.77 11.00 6.70
N ALA A 254 -7.46 12.11 7.00
CA ALA A 254 -7.03 13.10 7.99
C ALA A 254 -6.76 12.49 9.37
N SER A 255 -7.54 11.49 9.75
CA SER A 255 -7.40 10.82 11.06
C SER A 255 -6.33 9.72 11.10
N HIS A 256 -5.76 9.29 9.96
CA HIS A 256 -4.90 8.11 9.89
C HIS A 256 -3.55 8.32 9.21
N TRP A 257 -3.32 9.41 8.48
CA TRP A 257 -2.12 9.56 7.67
C TRP A 257 -0.80 9.51 8.47
N GLN A 258 -0.79 9.94 9.75
CA GLN A 258 0.41 9.87 10.59
C GLN A 258 0.78 8.42 10.93
N GLN A 259 -0.22 7.58 11.24
CA GLN A 259 -0.01 6.15 11.48
C GLN A 259 0.45 5.45 10.21
N HIS A 260 -0.12 5.81 9.06
CA HIS A 260 0.32 5.33 7.75
C HIS A 260 1.80 5.66 7.49
N ASP A 261 2.21 6.91 7.70
CA ASP A 261 3.61 7.34 7.52
C ASP A 261 4.56 6.62 8.50
N THR A 262 4.13 6.40 9.74
CA THR A 262 4.91 5.65 10.74
C THR A 262 5.10 4.20 10.28
N LEU A 263 4.01 3.50 9.95
CA LEU A 263 4.08 2.11 9.47
C LEU A 263 4.95 1.98 8.22
N GLY A 264 4.77 2.88 7.24
CA GLY A 264 5.56 2.87 6.00
C GLY A 264 7.05 3.10 6.26
N THR A 265 7.38 4.03 7.15
CA THR A 265 8.77 4.31 7.56
C THR A 265 9.41 3.11 8.24
N ASP A 266 8.71 2.49 9.19
CA ASP A 266 9.20 1.32 9.92
C ASP A 266 9.42 0.12 9.00
N LEU A 267 8.51 -0.12 8.04
CA LEU A 267 8.66 -1.19 7.04
C LEU A 267 9.89 -0.97 6.15
N VAL A 268 10.10 0.26 5.66
CA VAL A 268 11.26 0.59 4.81
C VAL A 268 12.56 0.51 5.62
N GLU A 269 12.56 0.95 6.88
CA GLU A 269 13.74 0.83 7.74
C GLU A 269 14.08 -0.65 8.02
N GLY A 270 13.09 -1.49 8.32
CA GLY A 270 13.29 -2.93 8.47
C GLY A 270 13.87 -3.59 7.21
N LEU A 271 13.42 -3.18 6.01
CA LEU A 271 14.01 -3.63 4.75
C LEU A 271 15.46 -3.17 4.59
N ARG A 272 15.78 -1.90 4.96
CA ARG A 272 17.14 -1.36 4.94
C ARG A 272 18.08 -2.14 5.85
N GLU A 273 17.65 -2.47 7.06
CA GLU A 273 18.41 -3.29 8.01
C GLU A 273 18.73 -4.68 7.47
N GLN A 274 17.88 -5.21 6.60
CA GLN A 274 18.10 -6.47 5.88
C GLN A 274 18.90 -6.31 4.58
N GLY A 275 19.44 -5.14 4.31
CA GLY A 275 20.30 -4.86 3.16
C GLY A 275 19.56 -4.52 1.87
N ALA A 276 18.24 -4.28 1.91
CA ALA A 276 17.52 -3.84 0.73
C ALA A 276 17.93 -2.42 0.31
N MET A 277 18.04 -2.21 -0.99
CA MET A 277 18.23 -0.86 -1.55
C MET A 277 16.96 -0.04 -1.34
N ILE A 278 17.12 1.22 -0.95
CA ILE A 278 16.00 2.11 -0.67
C ILE A 278 15.97 3.23 -1.73
N TYR A 279 14.79 3.46 -2.31
CA TYR A 279 14.57 4.54 -3.26
C TYR A 279 14.45 5.89 -2.54
N GLY A 280 15.32 6.83 -2.91
CA GLY A 280 15.27 8.20 -2.39
C GLY A 280 15.34 8.26 -0.87
N LYS A 281 14.30 8.79 -0.24
CA LYS A 281 14.15 8.85 1.23
C LYS A 281 13.35 7.67 1.80
N GLY A 282 12.97 6.71 0.96
CA GLY A 282 12.13 5.57 1.35
C GLY A 282 10.64 5.81 1.19
N ASN A 283 10.24 6.96 0.63
CA ASN A 283 8.84 7.24 0.35
C ASN A 283 8.64 7.91 -1.01
N MET A 284 7.44 7.79 -1.53
CA MET A 284 6.96 8.49 -2.73
C MET A 284 5.56 9.01 -2.48
N SER A 285 5.36 10.33 -2.59
CA SER A 285 4.04 10.94 -2.37
C SER A 285 3.19 10.83 -3.62
N ILE A 286 2.25 9.90 -3.60
CA ILE A 286 1.33 9.62 -4.71
C ILE A 286 -0.07 9.49 -4.16
N ASP A 287 -1.04 10.09 -4.85
CA ASP A 287 -2.45 9.83 -4.67
C ASP A 287 -2.79 8.53 -5.40
N LEU A 288 -2.72 7.44 -4.68
CA LEU A 288 -3.27 6.18 -5.15
C LEU A 288 -4.79 6.25 -5.07
N THR A 289 -5.46 5.58 -5.98
CA THR A 289 -6.90 5.34 -5.81
C THR A 289 -7.09 4.51 -4.53
N GLN A 290 -8.18 4.73 -3.80
CA GLN A 290 -8.48 4.18 -2.45
C GLN A 290 -8.05 2.73 -2.20
N THR A 291 -7.34 2.18 -3.06
CA THR A 291 -7.40 0.76 -3.26
C THR A 291 -6.16 0.15 -3.89
N SER A 292 -5.13 0.86 -4.01
CA SER A 292 -3.87 0.28 -4.51
C SER A 292 -2.82 0.20 -3.46
#